data_2dd12f7d3b32190712ebccb814b21a83
#
_entry.id   2dd12f7d3b32190712ebccb814b21a83
#
_cell.length_a   1.000
_cell.length_b   1.000
_cell.length_c   1.000
_cell.angle_alpha   90.00
_cell.angle_beta   90.00
_cell.angle_gamma   90.00
#
_symmetry.space_group_name_H-M   'P 1'
#
loop_
_entity.id
_entity.type
_entity.pdbx_description
1 polymer ?
#
loop_
_entity_poly.entity_id
_entity_poly.type
_entity_poly.pdbx_seq_one_letter_code
_entity_poly.pdbx_strand_id
1 'polypeptide(L)'
;MKLMMKLMAILIGVVALVSGANASDNASNKAGAQNERGYTYGPVTEVDYVQVEYGHFPEYIDWLNSTWKPTMEAMKKAGLIIDYKAVRATPKTPDQPNIFLMITYKNMAAALDKGVELEEVAKKVIGSTEVQNKARVARSEYRKVLRREYIRELILK
;
A
#
# COMPACT_ATOMS: atom_id res chain seq x y z
N MET A 1 -12.32 23.36 59.06
CA MET A 1 -13.57 23.17 59.82
C MET A 1 -14.27 21.99 59.18
N LYS A 2 -14.12 20.84 59.86
CA LYS A 2 -15.23 19.96 60.30
C LYS A 2 -16.08 19.42 59.17
N LEU A 3 -16.41 18.17 58.98
CA LEU A 3 -16.48 17.03 59.88
C LEU A 3 -16.96 15.83 59.05
N MET A 4 -16.22 14.72 59.07
CA MET A 4 -16.61 13.43 59.62
C MET A 4 -17.83 12.71 59.05
N MET A 5 -17.54 11.49 58.57
CA MET A 5 -18.11 10.20 59.04
C MET A 5 -19.49 9.82 58.53
N LYS A 6 -19.76 8.65 58.07
CA LYS A 6 -19.63 7.22 58.50
C LYS A 6 -20.13 6.35 57.34
N LEU A 7 -19.46 5.30 56.97
CA LEU A 7 -19.65 3.89 57.31
C LEU A 7 -21.08 3.32 57.17
N MET A 8 -21.27 2.39 56.20
CA MET A 8 -21.71 1.02 56.55
C MET A 8 -21.73 0.12 55.30
N ALA A 9 -21.15 -1.03 55.50
CA ALA A 9 -21.10 -2.17 54.63
C ALA A 9 -22.41 -2.92 54.59
N ILE A 10 -22.78 -3.55 53.51
CA ILE A 10 -23.52 -4.83 53.48
C ILE A 10 -23.07 -5.62 52.24
N LEU A 11 -22.57 -6.80 52.55
CA LEU A 11 -22.18 -7.92 51.73
C LEU A 11 -23.44 -8.65 51.22
N ILE A 12 -23.54 -8.91 49.93
CA ILE A 12 -24.25 -10.09 49.41
C ILE A 12 -23.61 -10.50 48.11
N GLY A 13 -23.06 -11.70 48.08
CA GLY A 13 -22.48 -12.34 46.93
C GLY A 13 -23.51 -12.84 45.94
N VAL A 14 -23.20 -12.71 44.68
CA VAL A 14 -23.77 -13.57 43.62
C VAL A 14 -22.58 -14.02 42.77
N VAL A 15 -22.27 -15.29 42.89
CA VAL A 15 -21.39 -16.00 41.96
C VAL A 15 -22.18 -16.17 40.66
N ALA A 16 -21.85 -15.39 39.64
CA ALA A 16 -22.26 -15.66 38.28
C ALA A 16 -21.07 -16.34 37.57
N LEU A 17 -21.19 -17.63 37.35
CA LEU A 17 -20.42 -18.40 36.40
C LEU A 17 -20.62 -17.81 35.01
N VAL A 18 -19.72 -16.98 34.53
CA VAL A 18 -19.65 -16.60 33.13
C VAL A 18 -18.74 -17.61 32.46
N SER A 19 -19.36 -18.50 31.71
CA SER A 19 -18.71 -19.41 30.78
C SER A 19 -17.76 -18.64 29.88
N GLY A 20 -16.46 -18.97 29.98
CA GLY A 20 -15.45 -18.49 29.06
C GLY A 20 -15.77 -18.95 27.64
N ALA A 21 -16.27 -18.06 26.84
CA ALA A 21 -16.35 -18.28 25.39
C ALA A 21 -14.94 -18.15 24.84
N ASN A 22 -14.42 -19.26 24.35
CA ASN A 22 -13.08 -19.40 23.80
C ASN A 22 -12.87 -18.47 22.59
N ALA A 23 -12.15 -17.37 22.79
CA ALA A 23 -11.65 -16.52 21.71
C ALA A 23 -10.51 -17.18 20.91
N SER A 24 -10.08 -18.38 21.28
CA SER A 24 -9.00 -19.13 20.61
C SER A 24 -9.47 -19.90 19.36
N ASP A 25 -10.78 -20.22 19.25
CA ASP A 25 -11.25 -21.04 18.12
C ASP A 25 -11.36 -20.27 16.79
N ASN A 26 -11.48 -18.94 16.84
CA ASN A 26 -11.58 -18.14 15.61
C ASN A 26 -10.24 -17.90 14.89
N ALA A 27 -9.12 -17.94 15.59
CA ALA A 27 -7.80 -17.80 14.98
C ALA A 27 -7.34 -19.10 14.32
N SER A 28 -7.61 -20.25 14.97
CA SER A 28 -7.30 -21.57 14.43
C SER A 28 -8.14 -21.91 13.18
N ASN A 29 -9.42 -21.52 13.16
CA ASN A 29 -10.30 -21.73 12.00
C ASN A 29 -9.87 -20.88 10.78
N LYS A 30 -9.35 -19.66 10.99
CA LYS A 30 -8.82 -18.85 9.88
C LYS A 30 -7.52 -19.42 9.29
N ALA A 31 -6.64 -19.99 10.13
CA ALA A 31 -5.41 -20.65 9.67
C ALA A 31 -5.72 -21.97 8.93
N GLY A 32 -6.68 -22.74 9.43
CA GLY A 32 -7.14 -23.98 8.76
C GLY A 32 -7.79 -23.73 7.40
N ALA A 33 -8.67 -22.73 7.31
CA ALA A 33 -9.33 -22.38 6.04
C ALA A 33 -8.36 -21.86 4.96
N GLN A 34 -7.19 -21.32 5.32
CA GLN A 34 -6.14 -20.96 4.36
C GLN A 34 -5.39 -22.19 3.84
N ASN A 35 -5.33 -23.26 4.62
CA ASN A 35 -4.60 -24.48 4.24
C ASN A 35 -5.39 -25.39 3.29
N GLU A 36 -6.72 -25.23 3.24
CA GLU A 36 -7.61 -25.95 2.31
C GLU A 36 -7.65 -25.32 0.90
N ARG A 37 -7.19 -24.09 0.74
CA ARG A 37 -7.10 -23.44 -0.56
C ARG A 37 -5.93 -24.02 -1.36
N GLY A 38 -6.12 -24.28 -2.65
CA GLY A 38 -5.08 -24.73 -3.57
C GLY A 38 -3.99 -23.67 -3.85
N TYR A 39 -3.92 -22.60 -3.04
CA TYR A 39 -2.95 -21.51 -3.18
C TYR A 39 -2.68 -20.80 -1.85
N THR A 40 -1.57 -20.07 -1.80
CA THR A 40 -1.28 -19.07 -0.78
C THR A 40 -1.13 -17.69 -1.42
N TYR A 41 -1.33 -16.64 -0.64
CA TYR A 41 -1.16 -15.28 -1.12
C TYR A 41 0.32 -14.88 -1.09
N GLY A 42 0.83 -14.43 -2.22
CA GLY A 42 2.15 -13.83 -2.38
C GLY A 42 2.14 -12.31 -2.21
N PRO A 43 3.18 -11.64 -2.73
CA PRO A 43 3.31 -10.19 -2.76
C PRO A 43 2.14 -9.49 -3.46
N VAL A 44 2.03 -8.19 -3.22
CA VAL A 44 1.05 -7.30 -3.85
C VAL A 44 1.78 -6.35 -4.77
N THR A 45 1.30 -6.19 -5.98
CA THR A 45 1.84 -5.22 -6.94
C THR A 45 0.80 -4.14 -7.23
N GLU A 46 1.17 -2.89 -6.95
CA GLU A 46 0.47 -1.71 -7.45
C GLU A 46 0.84 -1.51 -8.91
N VAL A 47 -0.15 -1.32 -9.76
CA VAL A 47 0.03 -1.10 -11.20
C VAL A 47 -0.63 0.21 -11.61
N ASP A 48 0.18 1.18 -12.04
CA ASP A 48 -0.29 2.38 -12.71
C ASP A 48 -0.34 2.16 -14.22
N TYR A 49 -1.50 2.38 -14.78
CA TYR A 49 -1.78 2.33 -16.23
C TYR A 49 -1.59 3.73 -16.79
N VAL A 50 -0.47 3.95 -17.46
CA VAL A 50 -0.05 5.27 -17.93
C VAL A 50 -0.18 5.36 -19.45
N GLN A 51 -0.78 6.45 -19.90
CA GLN A 51 -0.78 6.88 -21.28
C GLN A 51 0.12 8.10 -21.42
N VAL A 52 1.15 7.99 -22.24
CA VAL A 52 2.04 9.08 -22.62
C VAL A 52 1.64 9.53 -24.02
N GLU A 53 1.44 10.83 -24.21
CA GLU A 53 1.04 11.44 -25.48
C GLU A 53 2.12 11.24 -26.55
N TYR A 54 1.67 11.24 -27.79
CA TYR A 54 2.56 11.08 -28.96
C TYR A 54 3.64 12.18 -28.96
N GLY A 55 4.89 11.79 -29.19
CA GLY A 55 6.05 12.70 -29.21
C GLY A 55 6.71 12.92 -27.86
N HIS A 56 6.03 12.68 -26.73
CA HIS A 56 6.54 12.92 -25.37
C HIS A 56 7.17 11.68 -24.70
N PHE A 57 7.27 10.57 -25.43
CA PHE A 57 7.85 9.34 -24.87
C PHE A 57 9.31 9.52 -24.39
N PRO A 58 10.23 10.15 -25.12
CA PRO A 58 11.58 10.39 -24.66
C PRO A 58 11.61 11.21 -23.36
N GLU A 59 10.87 12.30 -23.30
CA GLU A 59 10.74 13.16 -22.11
C GLU A 59 10.23 12.40 -20.90
N TYR A 60 9.26 11.52 -21.08
CA TYR A 60 8.75 10.68 -20.01
C TYR A 60 9.78 9.65 -19.52
N ILE A 61 10.56 9.06 -20.43
CA ILE A 61 11.67 8.16 -20.07
C ILE A 61 12.76 8.90 -19.29
N ASP A 62 13.06 10.13 -19.65
CA ASP A 62 14.04 10.96 -18.92
C ASP A 62 13.55 11.24 -17.49
N TRP A 63 12.26 11.52 -17.31
CA TRP A 63 11.67 11.64 -15.98
C TRP A 63 11.71 10.30 -15.20
N LEU A 64 11.42 9.19 -15.84
CA LEU A 64 11.54 7.87 -15.20
C LEU A 64 12.95 7.60 -14.71
N ASN A 65 13.96 7.94 -15.51
CA ASN A 65 15.36 7.74 -15.15
C ASN A 65 15.86 8.71 -14.08
N SER A 66 15.49 9.99 -14.19
CA SER A 66 16.01 11.05 -13.31
C SER A 66 15.26 11.17 -11.97
N THR A 67 14.00 10.78 -11.91
CA THR A 67 13.15 11.01 -10.74
C THR A 67 12.52 9.74 -10.20
N TRP A 68 11.78 9.00 -11.03
CA TRP A 68 11.02 7.85 -10.57
C TRP A 68 11.93 6.72 -10.10
N LYS A 69 12.91 6.32 -10.92
CA LYS A 69 13.86 5.25 -10.58
C LYS A 69 14.64 5.54 -9.30
N PRO A 70 15.29 6.72 -9.11
CA PRO A 70 15.96 7.03 -7.85
C PRO A 70 15.03 6.97 -6.63
N THR A 71 13.78 7.39 -6.78
CA THR A 71 12.77 7.30 -5.71
C THR A 71 12.47 5.84 -5.37
N MET A 72 12.26 4.99 -6.37
CA MET A 72 12.02 3.55 -6.16
C MET A 72 13.22 2.85 -5.52
N GLU A 73 14.43 3.18 -5.94
CA GLU A 73 15.66 2.64 -5.32
C GLU A 73 15.77 3.04 -3.84
N ALA A 74 15.45 4.30 -3.51
CA ALA A 74 15.44 4.76 -2.13
C ALA A 74 14.37 4.04 -1.29
N MET A 75 13.18 3.83 -1.82
CA MET A 75 12.10 3.06 -1.17
C MET A 75 12.46 1.59 -0.97
N LYS A 76 13.12 0.98 -1.95
CA LYS A 76 13.63 -0.39 -1.89
C LYS A 76 14.73 -0.52 -0.83
N LYS A 77 15.65 0.42 -0.79
CA LYS A 77 16.71 0.50 0.24
C LYS A 77 16.13 0.69 1.65
N ALA A 78 15.03 1.42 1.78
CA ALA A 78 14.31 1.60 3.04
C ALA A 78 13.45 0.38 3.44
N GLY A 79 13.38 -0.67 2.61
CA GLY A 79 12.56 -1.86 2.87
C GLY A 79 11.05 -1.63 2.78
N LEU A 80 10.63 -0.54 2.15
CA LEU A 80 9.22 -0.19 1.96
C LEU A 80 8.59 -0.93 0.78
N ILE A 81 9.39 -1.23 -0.25
CA ILE A 81 9.00 -2.01 -1.42
C ILE A 81 9.98 -3.16 -1.66
N ILE A 82 9.55 -4.21 -2.37
CA ILE A 82 10.39 -5.34 -2.72
C ILE A 82 11.04 -5.13 -4.08
N ASP A 83 10.25 -4.66 -5.06
CA ASP A 83 10.68 -4.50 -6.43
C ASP A 83 9.85 -3.43 -7.15
N TYR A 84 10.32 -2.98 -8.31
CA TYR A 84 9.60 -2.08 -9.18
C TYR A 84 9.97 -2.33 -10.64
N LYS A 85 9.06 -2.04 -11.56
CA LYS A 85 9.25 -2.20 -13.01
C LYS A 85 8.52 -1.10 -13.78
N ALA A 86 9.14 -0.61 -14.85
CA ALA A 86 8.47 0.11 -15.90
C ALA A 86 8.39 -0.80 -17.13
N VAL A 87 7.17 -1.00 -17.66
CA VAL A 87 6.93 -1.91 -18.78
C VAL A 87 6.24 -1.15 -19.90
N ARG A 88 6.78 -1.23 -21.11
CA ARG A 88 6.15 -0.66 -22.29
C ARG A 88 5.10 -1.60 -22.85
N ALA A 89 3.95 -1.06 -23.19
CA ALA A 89 2.90 -1.74 -23.93
C ALA A 89 2.74 -1.17 -25.34
N THR A 90 2.18 -1.94 -26.24
CA THR A 90 1.77 -1.48 -27.57
C THR A 90 0.24 -1.37 -27.57
N PRO A 91 -0.32 -0.15 -27.42
CA PRO A 91 -1.77 0.04 -27.39
C PRO A 91 -2.37 -0.30 -28.76
N LYS A 92 -3.56 -0.90 -28.74
CA LYS A 92 -4.35 -1.19 -29.94
C LYS A 92 -5.33 -0.05 -30.28
N THR A 93 -5.68 0.74 -29.25
CA THR A 93 -6.60 1.89 -29.39
C THR A 93 -5.99 3.10 -28.65
N PRO A 94 -6.35 4.34 -29.05
CA PRO A 94 -5.76 5.55 -28.50
C PRO A 94 -6.01 5.76 -26.99
N ASP A 95 -7.00 5.10 -26.42
CA ASP A 95 -7.40 5.19 -25.01
C ASP A 95 -6.70 4.16 -24.10
N GLN A 96 -5.85 3.29 -24.67
CA GLN A 96 -5.10 2.29 -23.91
C GLN A 96 -3.78 2.83 -23.36
N PRO A 97 -3.30 2.27 -22.23
CA PRO A 97 -2.00 2.61 -21.69
C PRO A 97 -0.87 2.15 -22.62
N ASN A 98 0.20 2.91 -22.67
CA ASN A 98 1.41 2.52 -23.38
C ASN A 98 2.60 2.27 -22.43
N ILE A 99 2.41 2.55 -21.12
CA ILE A 99 3.36 2.21 -20.05
C ILE A 99 2.60 1.68 -18.84
N PHE A 100 3.17 0.66 -18.19
CA PHE A 100 2.79 0.21 -16.86
C PHE A 100 3.93 0.53 -15.90
N LEU A 101 3.63 1.24 -14.81
CA LEU A 101 4.54 1.36 -13.67
C LEU A 101 4.06 0.41 -12.59
N MET A 102 4.94 -0.47 -12.16
CA MET A 102 4.62 -1.53 -11.21
C MET A 102 5.50 -1.40 -9.98
N ILE A 103 4.90 -1.44 -8.79
CA ILE A 103 5.60 -1.39 -7.51
C ILE A 103 5.14 -2.58 -6.68
N THR A 104 6.08 -3.44 -6.28
CA THR A 104 5.77 -4.66 -5.52
C THR A 104 6.05 -4.47 -4.05
N TYR A 105 5.04 -4.72 -3.23
CA TYR A 105 5.05 -4.67 -1.77
C TYR A 105 4.96 -6.07 -1.18
N LYS A 106 5.47 -6.25 0.04
CA LYS A 106 5.43 -7.53 0.75
C LYS A 106 4.00 -8.07 0.94
N ASN A 107 3.05 -7.19 1.19
CA ASN A 107 1.64 -7.51 1.39
C ASN A 107 0.78 -6.24 1.25
N MET A 108 -0.54 -6.38 1.36
CA MET A 108 -1.49 -5.26 1.22
C MET A 108 -1.29 -4.18 2.29
N ALA A 109 -0.99 -4.55 3.53
CA ALA A 109 -0.71 -3.59 4.60
C ALA A 109 0.53 -2.73 4.28
N ALA A 110 1.59 -3.33 3.74
CA ALA A 110 2.77 -2.58 3.29
C ALA A 110 2.46 -1.61 2.14
N ALA A 111 1.47 -1.91 1.30
CA ALA A 111 1.05 -1.04 0.20
C ALA A 111 0.15 0.12 0.65
N LEU A 112 -0.72 -0.09 1.66
CA LEU A 112 -1.77 0.85 2.02
C LEU A 112 -1.46 1.64 3.30
N ASP A 113 -0.80 1.03 4.29
CA ASP A 113 -0.64 1.60 5.63
C ASP A 113 0.66 2.40 5.80
N LYS A 114 1.57 2.33 4.82
CA LYS A 114 2.90 2.98 4.87
C LYS A 114 3.01 4.26 4.04
N GLY A 115 1.89 4.95 3.84
CA GLY A 115 1.85 6.18 3.03
C GLY A 115 2.76 7.28 3.55
N VAL A 116 2.83 7.46 4.87
CA VAL A 116 3.68 8.49 5.49
C VAL A 116 5.16 8.19 5.26
N GLU A 117 5.61 6.95 5.47
CA GLU A 117 7.01 6.55 5.28
C GLU A 117 7.42 6.66 3.80
N LEU A 118 6.52 6.28 2.88
CA LEU A 118 6.73 6.42 1.43
C LEU A 118 6.87 7.89 1.03
N GLU A 119 6.03 8.77 1.57
CA GLU A 119 6.10 10.22 1.34
C GLU A 119 7.39 10.82 1.88
N GLU A 120 7.84 10.42 3.06
CA GLU A 120 9.10 10.86 3.68
C GLU A 120 10.31 10.51 2.80
N VAL A 121 10.35 9.28 2.26
CA VAL A 121 11.41 8.88 1.32
C VAL A 121 11.33 9.68 0.03
N ALA A 122 10.14 9.88 -0.53
CA ALA A 122 9.95 10.69 -1.73
C ALA A 122 10.39 12.15 -1.52
N LYS A 123 10.11 12.76 -0.36
CA LYS A 123 10.56 14.11 0.00
C LYS A 123 12.08 14.25 0.01
N LYS A 124 12.78 13.22 0.49
CA LYS A 124 14.26 13.22 0.52
C LYS A 124 14.89 13.17 -0.87
N VAL A 125 14.23 12.53 -1.83
CA VAL A 125 14.75 12.33 -3.19
C VAL A 125 14.31 13.45 -4.13
N ILE A 126 13.04 13.85 -4.07
CA ILE A 126 12.43 14.77 -5.06
C ILE A 126 12.35 16.20 -4.50
N GLY A 127 12.24 16.35 -3.18
CA GLY A 127 11.99 17.61 -2.52
C GLY A 127 10.59 17.70 -1.89
N SER A 128 10.20 18.91 -1.47
CA SER A 128 8.95 19.13 -0.75
C SER A 128 7.70 18.68 -1.51
N THR A 129 6.60 18.50 -0.79
CA THR A 129 5.30 18.15 -1.39
C THR A 129 4.86 19.18 -2.45
N GLU A 130 5.20 20.47 -2.26
CA GLU A 130 4.94 21.51 -3.26
C GLU A 130 5.71 21.28 -4.56
N VAL A 131 7.01 20.97 -4.47
CA VAL A 131 7.85 20.65 -5.63
C VAL A 131 7.29 19.45 -6.37
N GLN A 132 6.91 18.39 -5.64
CA GLN A 132 6.31 17.19 -6.21
C GLN A 132 4.99 17.47 -6.91
N ASN A 133 4.11 18.29 -6.30
CA ASN A 133 2.82 18.64 -6.87
C ASN A 133 2.98 19.50 -8.13
N LYS A 134 3.86 20.50 -8.13
CA LYS A 134 4.16 21.32 -9.31
C LYS A 134 4.67 20.45 -10.46
N ALA A 135 5.60 19.54 -10.17
CA ALA A 135 6.11 18.62 -11.17
C ALA A 135 5.05 17.62 -11.67
N ARG A 136 4.08 17.21 -10.82
CA ARG A 136 2.96 16.35 -11.20
C ARG A 136 2.00 17.07 -12.16
N VAL A 137 1.68 18.33 -11.87
CA VAL A 137 0.84 19.17 -12.73
C VAL A 137 1.51 19.35 -14.09
N ALA A 138 2.78 19.73 -14.15
CA ALA A 138 3.50 19.87 -15.42
C ALA A 138 3.48 18.59 -16.26
N ARG A 139 3.68 17.42 -15.63
CA ARG A 139 3.61 16.15 -16.37
C ARG A 139 2.21 15.77 -16.82
N SER A 140 1.14 16.34 -16.24
CA SER A 140 -0.23 16.03 -16.67
C SER A 140 -0.55 16.58 -18.07
N GLU A 141 0.27 17.48 -18.60
CA GLU A 141 0.14 18.02 -19.95
C GLU A 141 0.42 16.97 -21.03
N TYR A 142 1.29 16.01 -20.74
CA TYR A 142 1.70 15.01 -21.73
C TYR A 142 1.54 13.56 -21.29
N ARG A 143 1.03 13.34 -20.04
CA ARG A 143 0.76 11.99 -19.56
C ARG A 143 -0.51 11.94 -18.72
N LYS A 144 -1.26 10.85 -18.88
CA LYS A 144 -2.43 10.52 -18.06
C LYS A 144 -2.21 9.21 -17.33
N VAL A 145 -2.60 9.16 -16.05
CA VAL A 145 -2.77 7.89 -15.33
C VAL A 145 -4.23 7.49 -15.53
N LEU A 146 -4.46 6.48 -16.35
CA LEU A 146 -5.80 6.03 -16.71
C LEU A 146 -6.48 5.33 -15.55
N ARG A 147 -5.72 4.52 -14.81
CA ARG A 147 -6.17 3.83 -13.61
C ARG A 147 -4.99 3.37 -12.77
N ARG A 148 -5.29 3.01 -11.52
CA ARG A 148 -4.39 2.32 -10.60
C ARG A 148 -5.13 1.12 -10.05
N GLU A 149 -4.45 -0.01 -9.93
CA GLU A 149 -5.00 -1.20 -9.30
C GLU A 149 -3.92 -1.95 -8.50
N TYR A 150 -4.37 -2.76 -7.54
CA TYR A 150 -3.53 -3.66 -6.79
C TYR A 150 -3.83 -5.10 -7.23
N ILE A 151 -2.82 -5.78 -7.74
CA ILE A 151 -2.89 -7.20 -8.08
C ILE A 151 -2.12 -8.00 -7.04
N ARG A 152 -2.57 -9.20 -6.73
CA ARG A 152 -1.93 -10.05 -5.74
C ARG A 152 -1.52 -11.36 -6.37
N GLU A 153 -0.28 -11.75 -6.13
CA GLU A 153 0.22 -13.05 -6.58
C GLU A 153 -0.51 -14.19 -5.86
N LEU A 154 -0.85 -15.23 -6.60
CA LEU A 154 -1.36 -16.51 -6.10
C LEU A 154 -0.25 -17.53 -6.29
N ILE A 155 0.32 -18.00 -5.17
CA ILE A 155 1.30 -19.08 -5.18
C ILE A 155 0.52 -20.38 -5.13
N LEU A 156 0.44 -21.07 -6.25
CA LEU A 156 -0.26 -22.36 -6.39
C LEU A 156 0.50 -23.45 -5.62
N LYS A 157 -0.27 -24.41 -5.04
CA LYS A 157 0.29 -25.56 -4.29
C LYS A 157 0.52 -26.74 -5.21
#